data_4d7ce934f2bf9977275012352c3ee9ac
#
_entry.id   4d7ce934f2bf9977275012352c3ee9ac
#
_cell.length_a   1.000
_cell.length_b   1.000
_cell.length_c   1.000
_cell.angle_alpha   90.00
_cell.angle_beta   90.00
_cell.angle_gamma   90.00
#
_symmetry.space_group_name_H-M   'P 1'
#
loop_
_entity.id
_entity.type
_entity.pdbx_description
1 polymer ?
#
loop_
_entity_poly.entity_id
_entity_poly.type
_entity_poly.pdbx_seq_one_letter_code
_entity_poly.pdbx_strand_id
1 'polypeptide(L)'
;MKKMNPLKKNPPSLNAFRGGSYSLIISAVVLALLVVANVFASALPSAMTKYDISSTKLYSVTSNTKVVVNALEQDVTIYWIVQSGKEDDIIENLLSKYETLSGHIKVVKKNPDVFPTFTEQYTNETVQNNSLIVECGDRSRFIGYDDIYIQEADVYSYSYNTSFDGEGAITSAIDYVVREELPQLYVLEGHGESELPATFSEQIEKDNMEVNSLSHRGRDPRRRRLSHHLCSPERYI
;
A
#
# COMPACT_ATOMS: atom_id res chain seq x y z
N MET A 1 57.85 69.34 -2.59
CA MET A 1 56.47 68.85 -2.99
C MET A 1 56.63 67.93 -4.17
N LYS A 2 56.47 66.63 -3.97
CA LYS A 2 56.59 65.56 -4.98
C LYS A 2 55.24 65.30 -5.61
N LYS A 3 55.04 65.67 -6.87
CA LYS A 3 53.80 65.43 -7.62
C LYS A 3 53.60 63.93 -7.84
N MET A 4 52.55 63.37 -7.25
CA MET A 4 52.11 62.01 -7.54
C MET A 4 51.46 61.96 -8.93
N ASN A 5 51.97 61.08 -9.80
CA ASN A 5 51.38 60.81 -11.09
C ASN A 5 50.08 59.99 -10.92
N PRO A 6 49.00 60.34 -11.64
CA PRO A 6 47.78 59.54 -11.62
C PRO A 6 48.04 58.21 -12.33
N LEU A 7 47.66 57.10 -11.64
CA LEU A 7 47.67 55.75 -12.20
C LEU A 7 46.77 55.66 -13.45
N LYS A 8 47.40 55.42 -14.61
CA LYS A 8 46.69 55.10 -15.85
C LYS A 8 45.96 53.81 -15.68
N LYS A 9 44.60 53.85 -15.53
CA LYS A 9 43.73 52.70 -15.67
C LYS A 9 43.81 52.23 -17.14
N ASN A 10 44.48 51.10 -17.36
CA ASN A 10 44.40 50.41 -18.65
C ASN A 10 42.96 49.91 -18.87
N PRO A 11 42.38 50.16 -20.07
CA PRO A 11 41.05 49.58 -20.35
C PRO A 11 41.17 48.06 -20.39
N PRO A 12 40.11 47.31 -19.90
CA PRO A 12 40.14 45.86 -19.92
C PRO A 12 40.30 45.37 -21.35
N SER A 13 41.27 44.47 -21.58
CA SER A 13 41.56 43.92 -22.88
C SER A 13 40.35 43.16 -23.43
N LEU A 14 40.02 43.36 -24.71
CA LEU A 14 38.93 42.66 -25.41
C LEU A 14 39.02 41.13 -25.29
N ASN A 15 40.21 40.59 -25.07
CA ASN A 15 40.44 39.15 -24.84
C ASN A 15 39.95 38.68 -23.44
N ALA A 16 40.04 39.54 -22.42
CA ALA A 16 39.48 39.24 -21.08
C ALA A 16 37.94 39.25 -21.09
N PHE A 17 37.36 40.13 -21.90
CA PHE A 17 35.91 40.18 -22.09
C PHE A 17 35.36 38.92 -22.81
N ARG A 18 36.10 38.41 -23.83
CA ARG A 18 35.71 37.19 -24.58
C ARG A 18 35.80 35.93 -23.70
N GLY A 19 36.82 35.81 -22.87
CA GLY A 19 36.96 34.67 -21.95
C GLY A 19 35.91 34.68 -20.84
N GLY A 20 35.59 35.86 -20.28
CA GLY A 20 34.58 36.00 -19.22
C GLY A 20 33.15 35.74 -19.71
N SER A 21 32.81 36.23 -20.92
CA SER A 21 31.46 35.97 -21.48
C SER A 21 31.23 34.51 -21.85
N TYR A 22 32.24 33.80 -22.34
CA TYR A 22 32.17 32.39 -22.63
C TYR A 22 31.95 31.55 -21.35
N SER A 23 32.65 31.86 -20.27
CA SER A 23 32.46 31.21 -18.96
C SER A 23 31.06 31.46 -18.40
N LEU A 24 30.51 32.67 -18.52
CA LEU A 24 29.15 32.98 -18.10
C LEU A 24 28.10 32.21 -18.90
N ILE A 25 28.28 32.08 -20.21
CA ILE A 25 27.35 31.30 -21.05
C ILE A 25 27.38 29.83 -20.66
N ILE A 26 28.58 29.25 -20.49
CA ILE A 26 28.68 27.84 -20.04
C ILE A 26 28.01 27.64 -18.66
N SER A 27 28.27 28.53 -17.69
CA SER A 27 27.65 28.45 -16.37
C SER A 27 26.15 28.55 -16.45
N ALA A 28 25.60 29.42 -17.29
CA ALA A 28 24.17 29.55 -17.50
C ALA A 28 23.55 28.27 -18.11
N VAL A 29 24.25 27.67 -19.10
CA VAL A 29 23.81 26.40 -19.72
C VAL A 29 23.84 25.25 -18.70
N VAL A 30 24.90 25.12 -17.90
CA VAL A 30 24.99 24.10 -16.85
C VAL A 30 23.89 24.27 -15.81
N LEU A 31 23.65 25.51 -15.37
CA LEU A 31 22.57 25.81 -14.44
C LEU A 31 21.20 25.44 -15.02
N ALA A 32 20.95 25.78 -16.26
CA ALA A 32 19.69 25.42 -16.95
C ALA A 32 19.51 23.90 -17.04
N LEU A 33 20.58 23.15 -17.35
CA LEU A 33 20.56 21.69 -17.39
C LEU A 33 20.27 21.08 -16.00
N LEU A 34 20.85 21.63 -14.94
CA LEU A 34 20.60 21.19 -13.57
C LEU A 34 19.14 21.45 -13.16
N VAL A 35 18.58 22.61 -13.53
CA VAL A 35 17.15 22.91 -13.26
C VAL A 35 16.24 21.94 -14.02
N VAL A 36 16.51 21.72 -15.31
CA VAL A 36 15.73 20.77 -16.12
C VAL A 36 15.83 19.35 -15.56
N ALA A 37 17.03 18.90 -15.17
CA ALA A 37 17.23 17.58 -14.55
C ALA A 37 16.47 17.44 -13.23
N ASN A 38 16.44 18.49 -12.40
CA ASN A 38 15.71 18.49 -11.14
C ASN A 38 14.20 18.45 -11.37
N VAL A 39 13.67 19.27 -12.29
CA VAL A 39 12.24 19.25 -12.66
C VAL A 39 11.85 17.88 -13.22
N PHE A 40 12.69 17.30 -14.08
CA PHE A 40 12.47 15.97 -14.63
C PHE A 40 12.46 14.89 -13.53
N ALA A 41 13.44 14.92 -12.62
CA ALA A 41 13.49 13.98 -11.49
C ALA A 41 12.27 14.11 -10.57
N SER A 42 11.77 15.33 -10.36
CA SER A 42 10.56 15.59 -9.55
C SER A 42 9.26 15.16 -10.24
N ALA A 43 9.26 15.09 -11.58
CA ALA A 43 8.12 14.64 -12.37
C ALA A 43 8.05 13.10 -12.51
N LEU A 44 9.11 12.38 -12.14
CA LEU A 44 9.11 10.92 -12.18
C LEU A 44 8.21 10.37 -11.06
N PRO A 45 7.40 9.34 -11.35
CA PRO A 45 6.63 8.63 -10.32
C PRO A 45 7.55 8.14 -9.20
N SER A 46 7.09 8.26 -7.95
CA SER A 46 7.85 7.83 -6.76
C SER A 46 8.25 6.35 -6.81
N ALA A 47 7.48 5.52 -7.51
CA ALA A 47 7.80 4.12 -7.77
C ALA A 47 9.11 3.89 -8.57
N MET A 48 9.54 4.88 -9.37
CA MET A 48 10.78 4.81 -10.16
C MET A 48 11.98 5.45 -9.46
N THR A 49 11.73 6.36 -8.52
CA THR A 49 12.77 7.16 -7.86
C THR A 49 13.18 6.64 -6.49
N LYS A 50 12.32 5.83 -5.84
CA LYS A 50 12.59 5.27 -4.51
C LYS A 50 13.01 3.81 -4.63
N TYR A 51 14.28 3.53 -4.34
CA TYR A 51 14.81 2.16 -4.22
C TYR A 51 14.74 1.74 -2.77
N ASP A 52 14.09 0.61 -2.52
CA ASP A 52 14.01 0.04 -1.16
C ASP A 52 15.33 -0.64 -0.81
N ILE A 53 16.13 0.05 0.02
CA ILE A 53 17.38 -0.45 0.61
C ILE A 53 17.21 -0.86 2.07
N SER A 54 15.96 -0.85 2.58
CA SER A 54 15.70 -1.25 3.97
C SER A 54 15.81 -2.77 4.13
N SER A 55 16.32 -3.20 5.28
CA SER A 55 16.38 -4.63 5.64
C SER A 55 14.99 -5.24 5.79
N THR A 56 13.97 -4.43 6.06
CA THR A 56 12.57 -4.81 6.26
C THR A 56 11.76 -4.83 4.97
N LYS A 57 12.34 -4.39 3.83
CA LYS A 57 11.68 -4.35 2.51
C LYS A 57 10.30 -3.64 2.53
N LEU A 58 10.14 -2.63 3.37
CA LEU A 58 8.88 -1.87 3.54
C LEU A 58 8.31 -1.30 2.23
N TYR A 59 9.16 -1.11 1.24
CA TYR A 59 8.80 -0.56 -0.07
C TYR A 59 8.82 -1.60 -1.20
N SER A 60 8.93 -2.90 -0.91
CA SER A 60 8.91 -3.96 -1.92
C SER A 60 7.65 -4.80 -1.78
N VAL A 61 7.11 -5.26 -2.89
CA VAL A 61 5.95 -6.15 -2.94
C VAL A 61 6.41 -7.59 -3.11
N THR A 62 5.85 -8.49 -2.33
CA THR A 62 6.19 -9.91 -2.36
C THR A 62 5.73 -10.59 -3.66
N SER A 63 6.24 -11.80 -3.91
CA SER A 63 5.80 -12.60 -5.06
C SER A 63 4.33 -13.01 -4.95
N ASN A 64 3.82 -13.22 -3.74
CA ASN A 64 2.43 -13.59 -3.50
C ASN A 64 1.48 -12.47 -3.92
N THR A 65 1.75 -11.24 -3.49
CA THR A 65 0.99 -10.05 -3.89
C THR A 65 0.97 -9.88 -5.41
N LYS A 66 2.13 -10.09 -6.08
CA LYS A 66 2.21 -10.02 -7.54
C LYS A 66 1.31 -11.06 -8.22
N VAL A 67 1.22 -12.27 -7.68
CA VAL A 67 0.34 -13.32 -8.22
C VAL A 67 -1.12 -12.89 -8.08
N VAL A 68 -1.55 -12.43 -6.92
CA VAL A 68 -2.92 -11.99 -6.66
C VAL A 68 -3.29 -10.81 -7.58
N VAL A 69 -2.44 -9.79 -7.60
CA VAL A 69 -2.71 -8.55 -8.35
C VAL A 69 -2.67 -8.75 -9.87
N ASN A 70 -1.79 -9.62 -10.37
CA ASN A 70 -1.75 -9.92 -11.81
C ASN A 70 -2.88 -10.86 -12.28
N ALA A 71 -3.53 -11.55 -11.37
CA ALA A 71 -4.68 -12.41 -11.66
C ALA A 71 -6.01 -11.65 -11.65
N LEU A 72 -6.00 -10.33 -11.40
CA LEU A 72 -7.22 -9.52 -11.39
C LEU A 72 -7.83 -9.40 -12.79
N GLU A 73 -9.10 -9.74 -12.89
CA GLU A 73 -9.95 -9.56 -14.08
C GLU A 73 -10.98 -8.45 -13.88
N GLN A 74 -11.19 -8.01 -12.65
CA GLN A 74 -12.16 -6.99 -12.25
C GLN A 74 -11.45 -5.73 -11.76
N ASP A 75 -12.10 -4.58 -11.94
CA ASP A 75 -11.55 -3.31 -11.48
C ASP A 75 -11.78 -3.14 -9.97
N VAL A 76 -10.70 -2.87 -9.26
CA VAL A 76 -10.64 -2.65 -7.81
C VAL A 76 -10.31 -1.20 -7.54
N THR A 77 -11.11 -0.54 -6.72
CA THR A 77 -10.84 0.82 -6.25
C THR A 77 -10.40 0.79 -4.79
N ILE A 78 -9.28 1.43 -4.51
CA ILE A 78 -8.77 1.62 -3.15
C ILE A 78 -8.97 3.08 -2.77
N TYR A 79 -9.90 3.34 -1.85
CA TYR A 79 -10.06 4.68 -1.30
C TYR A 79 -9.10 4.86 -0.13
N TRP A 80 -8.23 5.84 -0.23
CA TRP A 80 -7.32 6.23 0.83
C TRP A 80 -7.88 7.41 1.62
N ILE A 81 -8.26 7.16 2.87
CA ILE A 81 -8.92 8.13 3.74
C ILE A 81 -7.85 8.90 4.49
N VAL A 82 -7.60 10.14 4.07
CA VAL A 82 -6.54 10.95 4.65
C VAL A 82 -6.83 12.44 4.52
N GLN A 83 -6.56 13.19 5.57
CA GLN A 83 -6.57 14.65 5.55
C GLN A 83 -5.34 15.17 4.82
N SER A 84 -5.49 16.30 4.11
CA SER A 84 -4.38 16.93 3.41
C SER A 84 -3.25 17.29 4.37
N GLY A 85 -2.03 16.84 4.04
CA GLY A 85 -0.82 17.07 4.85
C GLY A 85 -0.63 16.09 6.00
N LYS A 86 -1.45 15.02 6.07
CA LYS A 86 -1.30 13.92 7.04
C LYS A 86 -1.07 12.57 6.35
N GLU A 87 -0.69 12.62 5.09
CA GLU A 87 -0.37 11.44 4.31
C GLU A 87 0.84 10.71 4.90
N ASP A 88 0.72 9.38 5.00
CA ASP A 88 1.81 8.49 5.37
C ASP A 88 2.60 8.10 4.11
N ASP A 89 3.90 8.44 4.09
CA ASP A 89 4.79 8.18 2.94
C ASP A 89 4.94 6.69 2.60
N ILE A 90 4.85 5.80 3.60
CA ILE A 90 5.00 4.35 3.41
C ILE A 90 3.77 3.82 2.70
N ILE A 91 2.58 4.21 3.18
CA ILE A 91 1.28 3.83 2.59
C ILE A 91 1.16 4.41 1.18
N GLU A 92 1.51 5.69 0.96
CA GLU A 92 1.47 6.31 -0.37
C GLU A 92 2.32 5.56 -1.39
N ASN A 93 3.55 5.22 -0.99
CA ASN A 93 4.45 4.46 -1.86
C ASN A 93 3.94 3.05 -2.14
N LEU A 94 3.37 2.39 -1.14
CA LEU A 94 2.80 1.06 -1.30
C LEU A 94 1.60 1.08 -2.26
N LEU A 95 0.66 2.01 -2.07
CA LEU A 95 -0.49 2.20 -2.95
C LEU A 95 -0.09 2.49 -4.40
N SER A 96 0.90 3.38 -4.60
CA SER A 96 1.44 3.67 -5.94
C SER A 96 2.02 2.43 -6.63
N LYS A 97 2.59 1.50 -5.86
CA LYS A 97 3.07 0.23 -6.41
C LYS A 97 1.94 -0.69 -6.85
N TYR A 98 0.86 -0.78 -6.07
CA TYR A 98 -0.31 -1.55 -6.47
C TYR A 98 -0.90 -1.02 -7.79
N GLU A 99 -1.05 0.29 -7.96
CA GLU A 99 -1.48 0.89 -9.23
C GLU A 99 -0.52 0.59 -10.40
N THR A 100 0.78 0.51 -10.13
CA THR A 100 1.78 0.19 -11.16
C THR A 100 1.77 -1.30 -11.54
N LEU A 101 1.42 -2.19 -10.60
CA LEU A 101 1.42 -3.64 -10.81
C LEU A 101 0.24 -4.10 -11.67
N SER A 102 -0.91 -3.45 -11.58
CA SER A 102 -2.10 -3.83 -12.35
C SER A 102 -2.88 -2.61 -12.83
N GLY A 103 -3.27 -2.62 -14.10
CA GLY A 103 -4.18 -1.61 -14.65
C GLY A 103 -5.61 -1.68 -14.10
N HIS A 104 -5.96 -2.74 -13.37
CA HIS A 104 -7.25 -2.93 -12.72
C HIS A 104 -7.32 -2.30 -11.32
N ILE A 105 -6.22 -1.79 -10.78
CA ILE A 105 -6.20 -1.14 -9.47
C ILE A 105 -6.16 0.36 -9.64
N LYS A 106 -7.09 1.05 -8.98
CA LYS A 106 -7.15 2.51 -8.94
C LYS A 106 -7.15 2.99 -7.49
N VAL A 107 -6.29 3.94 -7.15
CA VAL A 107 -6.24 4.58 -5.84
C VAL A 107 -6.91 5.95 -5.90
N VAL A 108 -7.81 6.23 -4.96
CA VAL A 108 -8.54 7.49 -4.86
C VAL A 108 -8.41 8.06 -3.46
N LYS A 109 -7.73 9.19 -3.30
CA LYS A 109 -7.68 9.90 -2.02
C LYS A 109 -9.05 10.49 -1.67
N LYS A 110 -9.50 10.30 -0.43
CA LYS A 110 -10.72 10.87 0.13
C LYS A 110 -10.39 11.63 1.41
N ASN A 111 -10.52 12.94 1.35
CA ASN A 111 -10.34 13.78 2.53
C ASN A 111 -11.62 13.75 3.39
N PRO A 112 -11.56 13.26 4.66
CA PRO A 112 -12.72 13.21 5.54
C PRO A 112 -13.27 14.58 5.90
N ASP A 113 -12.46 15.64 5.86
CA ASP A 113 -12.95 17.01 6.08
C ASP A 113 -13.86 17.50 4.96
N VAL A 114 -13.69 16.95 3.74
CA VAL A 114 -14.52 17.29 2.56
C VAL A 114 -15.67 16.31 2.39
N PHE A 115 -15.45 15.04 2.75
CA PHE A 115 -16.43 13.97 2.60
C PHE A 115 -16.65 13.23 3.94
N PRO A 116 -17.25 13.87 4.94
CA PRO A 116 -17.32 13.33 6.31
C PRO A 116 -18.16 12.05 6.43
N THR A 117 -19.17 11.88 5.58
CA THR A 117 -20.07 10.71 5.61
C THR A 117 -19.67 9.60 4.63
N PHE A 118 -18.57 9.78 3.88
CA PHE A 118 -18.17 8.83 2.85
C PHE A 118 -17.90 7.43 3.42
N THR A 119 -17.31 7.35 4.59
CA THR A 119 -16.90 6.08 5.22
C THR A 119 -18.04 5.34 5.90
N GLU A 120 -19.13 6.03 6.28
CA GLU A 120 -20.27 5.45 7.00
C GLU A 120 -21.00 4.34 6.22
N GLN A 121 -20.88 4.34 4.89
CA GLN A 121 -21.46 3.28 4.04
C GLN A 121 -20.64 2.00 4.01
N TYR A 122 -19.40 2.03 4.49
CA TYR A 122 -18.45 0.91 4.43
C TYR A 122 -18.15 0.32 5.81
N THR A 123 -18.18 1.14 6.86
CA THR A 123 -17.85 0.70 8.22
C THR A 123 -18.58 1.52 9.27
N ASN A 124 -18.85 0.89 10.44
CA ASN A 124 -19.31 1.56 11.65
C ASN A 124 -18.17 1.87 12.63
N GLU A 125 -16.94 1.55 12.27
CA GLU A 125 -15.76 1.80 13.08
C GLU A 125 -15.29 3.25 13.00
N THR A 126 -14.50 3.66 13.99
CA THR A 126 -13.87 4.99 13.95
C THR A 126 -12.75 5.00 12.92
N VAL A 127 -12.94 5.78 11.86
CA VAL A 127 -11.95 5.87 10.78
C VAL A 127 -10.84 6.84 11.15
N GLN A 128 -9.62 6.35 11.18
CA GLN A 128 -8.40 7.14 11.39
C GLN A 128 -7.83 7.63 10.05
N ASN A 129 -6.94 8.64 10.09
CA ASN A 129 -6.17 9.01 8.91
C ASN A 129 -5.30 7.83 8.46
N ASN A 130 -5.14 7.69 7.15
CA ASN A 130 -4.42 6.61 6.50
C ASN A 130 -5.09 5.23 6.57
N SER A 131 -6.37 5.16 6.96
CA SER A 131 -7.21 3.98 6.73
C SER A 131 -7.55 3.82 5.26
N LEU A 132 -7.86 2.60 4.85
CA LEU A 132 -8.16 2.26 3.46
C LEU A 132 -9.54 1.58 3.35
N ILE A 133 -10.17 1.72 2.20
CA ILE A 133 -11.36 0.96 1.82
C ILE A 133 -11.09 0.38 0.44
N VAL A 134 -11.16 -0.94 0.33
CA VAL A 134 -11.01 -1.65 -0.94
C VAL A 134 -12.39 -2.04 -1.43
N GLU A 135 -12.73 -1.70 -2.68
CA GLU A 135 -14.04 -1.94 -3.28
C GLU A 135 -13.89 -2.60 -4.66
N CYS A 136 -14.73 -3.61 -4.89
CA CYS A 136 -14.90 -4.26 -6.19
C CYS A 136 -16.38 -4.60 -6.39
N GLY A 137 -17.06 -3.92 -7.31
CA GLY A 137 -18.50 -4.07 -7.51
C GLY A 137 -19.29 -3.75 -6.24
N ASP A 138 -20.07 -4.71 -5.76
CA ASP A 138 -20.90 -4.56 -4.55
C ASP A 138 -20.18 -4.98 -3.26
N ARG A 139 -18.94 -5.43 -3.35
CA ARG A 139 -18.15 -5.89 -2.19
C ARG A 139 -17.10 -4.87 -1.81
N SER A 140 -16.98 -4.68 -0.50
CA SER A 140 -15.97 -3.79 0.05
C SER A 140 -15.36 -4.36 1.33
N ARG A 141 -14.14 -3.94 1.63
CA ARG A 141 -13.46 -4.23 2.90
C ARG A 141 -12.77 -2.98 3.42
N PHE A 142 -13.03 -2.66 4.67
CA PHE A 142 -12.36 -1.61 5.40
C PHE A 142 -11.06 -2.16 6.01
N ILE A 143 -10.01 -1.35 5.98
CA ILE A 143 -8.70 -1.62 6.59
C ILE A 143 -8.40 -0.42 7.49
N GLY A 144 -8.41 -0.65 8.80
CA GLY A 144 -8.06 0.37 9.79
C GLY A 144 -6.56 0.68 9.77
N TYR A 145 -6.20 1.82 10.35
CA TYR A 145 -4.78 2.16 10.54
C TYR A 145 -4.05 1.13 11.41
N ASP A 146 -4.74 0.56 12.41
CA ASP A 146 -4.21 -0.45 13.32
C ASP A 146 -4.05 -1.82 12.66
N ASP A 147 -4.71 -2.09 11.53
CA ASP A 147 -4.48 -3.27 10.70
C ASP A 147 -3.22 -3.14 9.84
N ILE A 148 -2.83 -1.90 9.52
CA ILE A 148 -1.63 -1.58 8.75
C ILE A 148 -0.40 -1.51 9.66
N TYR A 149 -0.55 -0.91 10.85
CA TYR A 149 0.49 -0.77 11.86
C TYR A 149 0.11 -1.53 13.12
N ILE A 150 0.49 -2.80 13.15
CA ILE A 150 0.17 -3.72 14.25
C ILE A 150 1.05 -3.39 15.45
N GLN A 151 0.43 -3.13 16.60
CA GLN A 151 1.12 -2.90 17.86
C GLN A 151 1.14 -4.18 18.69
N GLU A 152 2.33 -4.71 18.93
CA GLU A 152 2.55 -5.88 19.79
C GLU A 152 3.17 -5.44 21.11
N ALA A 153 2.53 -5.80 22.21
CA ALA A 153 3.08 -5.56 23.55
C ALA A 153 4.18 -6.60 23.86
N ASP A 154 5.39 -6.13 24.09
CA ASP A 154 6.45 -6.98 24.62
C ASP A 154 6.36 -7.04 26.14
N VAL A 155 5.88 -8.17 26.64
CA VAL A 155 5.64 -8.41 28.07
C VAL A 155 6.95 -8.41 28.87
N TYR A 156 8.10 -8.69 28.25
CA TYR A 156 9.40 -8.76 28.91
C TYR A 156 10.07 -7.39 29.04
N SER A 157 9.92 -6.54 28.05
CA SER A 157 10.55 -5.21 28.03
C SER A 157 9.60 -4.08 28.44
N TYR A 158 8.31 -4.36 28.69
CA TYR A 158 7.26 -3.35 28.92
C TYR A 158 7.22 -2.28 27.83
N SER A 159 7.52 -2.66 26.59
CA SER A 159 7.50 -1.79 25.42
C SER A 159 6.51 -2.30 24.38
N TYR A 160 6.14 -1.41 23.46
CA TYR A 160 5.33 -1.78 22.30
C TYR A 160 6.25 -1.82 21.08
N ASN A 161 6.18 -2.91 20.33
CA ASN A 161 6.78 -3.02 19.01
C ASN A 161 5.70 -2.74 17.97
N THR A 162 5.98 -1.86 17.03
CA THR A 162 5.09 -1.61 15.90
C THR A 162 5.65 -2.31 14.67
N SER A 163 4.87 -3.20 14.09
CA SER A 163 5.16 -3.85 12.81
C SER A 163 4.26 -3.30 11.71
N PHE A 164 4.80 -3.22 10.49
CA PHE A 164 4.05 -2.76 9.31
C PHE A 164 3.59 -3.97 8.49
N ASP A 165 2.28 -4.14 8.37
CA ASP A 165 1.62 -5.22 7.60
C ASP A 165 0.72 -4.67 6.48
N GLY A 166 1.01 -3.48 5.98
CA GLY A 166 0.18 -2.84 4.95
C GLY A 166 0.04 -3.67 3.68
N GLU A 167 1.09 -4.41 3.29
CA GLU A 167 1.01 -5.30 2.14
C GLU A 167 0.05 -6.47 2.38
N GLY A 168 0.16 -7.13 3.52
CA GLY A 168 -0.72 -8.24 3.89
C GLY A 168 -2.18 -7.79 3.93
N ALA A 169 -2.46 -6.70 4.63
CA ALA A 169 -3.80 -6.13 4.77
C ALA A 169 -4.44 -5.76 3.41
N ILE A 170 -3.70 -5.06 2.54
CA ILE A 170 -4.22 -4.65 1.22
C ILE A 170 -4.42 -5.87 0.32
N THR A 171 -3.45 -6.80 0.26
CA THR A 171 -3.56 -7.99 -0.60
C THR A 171 -4.72 -8.88 -0.17
N SER A 172 -4.89 -9.09 1.15
CA SER A 172 -6.02 -9.84 1.71
C SER A 172 -7.36 -9.17 1.38
N ALA A 173 -7.44 -7.83 1.50
CA ALA A 173 -8.65 -7.11 1.17
C ALA A 173 -9.00 -7.18 -0.33
N ILE A 174 -8.00 -7.08 -1.21
CA ILE A 174 -8.20 -7.26 -2.67
C ILE A 174 -8.71 -8.67 -2.95
N ASP A 175 -8.07 -9.69 -2.40
CA ASP A 175 -8.48 -11.09 -2.58
C ASP A 175 -9.92 -11.32 -2.07
N TYR A 176 -10.29 -10.70 -0.95
CA TYR A 176 -11.65 -10.77 -0.40
C TYR A 176 -12.71 -10.18 -1.33
N VAL A 177 -12.48 -8.99 -1.88
CA VAL A 177 -13.50 -8.29 -2.67
C VAL A 177 -13.70 -8.88 -4.06
N VAL A 178 -12.69 -9.56 -4.62
CA VAL A 178 -12.77 -10.19 -5.94
C VAL A 178 -13.28 -11.63 -5.90
N ARG A 179 -13.22 -12.32 -4.77
CA ARG A 179 -13.71 -13.69 -4.64
C ARG A 179 -15.23 -13.74 -4.51
N GLU A 180 -15.89 -14.56 -5.30
CA GLU A 180 -17.33 -14.80 -5.17
C GLU A 180 -17.66 -15.67 -3.97
N GLU A 181 -16.86 -16.69 -3.68
CA GLU A 181 -17.04 -17.61 -2.55
C GLU A 181 -15.75 -17.67 -1.71
N LEU A 182 -15.89 -17.54 -0.40
CA LEU A 182 -14.78 -17.71 0.53
C LEU A 182 -14.56 -19.20 0.84
N PRO A 183 -13.29 -19.63 0.99
CA PRO A 183 -12.98 -20.97 1.49
C PRO A 183 -13.62 -21.19 2.86
N GLN A 184 -14.20 -22.36 3.08
CA GLN A 184 -14.88 -22.67 4.32
C GLN A 184 -14.04 -23.60 5.18
N LEU A 185 -13.77 -23.21 6.41
CA LEU A 185 -13.14 -24.02 7.44
C LEU A 185 -14.22 -24.56 8.37
N TYR A 186 -14.27 -25.88 8.58
CA TYR A 186 -15.20 -26.50 9.47
C TYR A 186 -14.52 -26.92 10.77
N VAL A 187 -15.02 -26.39 11.90
CA VAL A 187 -14.57 -26.75 13.24
C VAL A 187 -15.54 -27.76 13.83
N LEU A 188 -15.01 -28.89 14.31
CA LEU A 188 -15.83 -29.92 14.96
C LEU A 188 -16.15 -29.49 16.40
N GLU A 189 -17.43 -29.55 16.78
CA GLU A 189 -17.90 -29.19 18.11
C GLU A 189 -18.78 -30.29 18.70
N GLY A 190 -18.85 -30.34 20.02
CA GLY A 190 -19.81 -31.19 20.75
C GLY A 190 -19.23 -32.46 21.35
N HIS A 191 -17.90 -32.63 21.40
CA HIS A 191 -17.21 -33.77 22.00
C HIS A 191 -16.30 -33.36 23.17
N GLY A 192 -16.37 -32.10 23.65
CA GLY A 192 -15.52 -31.56 24.71
C GLY A 192 -14.26 -30.92 24.20
N GLU A 193 -14.24 -30.57 22.91
CA GLU A 193 -13.18 -29.75 22.30
C GLU A 193 -13.16 -28.35 22.90
N SER A 194 -11.98 -27.75 22.99
CA SER A 194 -11.83 -26.35 23.36
C SER A 194 -12.25 -25.46 22.21
N GLU A 195 -12.83 -24.30 22.52
CA GLU A 195 -13.11 -23.27 21.55
C GLU A 195 -11.80 -22.80 20.89
N LEU A 196 -11.91 -22.36 19.63
CA LEU A 196 -10.76 -21.78 18.93
C LEU A 196 -10.28 -20.51 19.68
N PRO A 197 -8.99 -20.38 19.94
CA PRO A 197 -8.46 -19.13 20.48
C PRO A 197 -8.83 -17.94 19.59
N ALA A 198 -9.18 -16.80 20.19
CA ALA A 198 -9.61 -15.62 19.45
C ALA A 198 -8.56 -15.17 18.41
N THR A 199 -7.28 -15.22 18.79
CA THR A 199 -6.16 -14.88 17.88
C THR A 199 -6.09 -15.78 16.65
N PHE A 200 -6.49 -17.05 16.76
CA PHE A 200 -6.52 -17.98 15.65
C PHE A 200 -7.73 -17.72 14.75
N SER A 201 -8.88 -17.39 15.34
CA SER A 201 -10.08 -17.02 14.59
C SER A 201 -9.86 -15.72 13.80
N GLU A 202 -9.22 -14.72 14.41
CA GLU A 202 -8.84 -13.47 13.75
C GLU A 202 -7.89 -13.70 12.57
N GLN A 203 -6.94 -14.63 12.71
CA GLN A 203 -6.02 -14.97 11.61
C GLN A 203 -6.75 -15.66 10.46
N ILE A 204 -7.69 -16.55 10.74
CA ILE A 204 -8.52 -17.21 9.72
C ILE A 204 -9.34 -16.20 8.94
N GLU A 205 -9.92 -15.21 9.63
CA GLU A 205 -10.68 -14.12 8.99
C GLU A 205 -9.76 -13.24 8.12
N LYS A 206 -8.53 -12.95 8.59
CA LYS A 206 -7.51 -12.25 7.79
C LYS A 206 -7.12 -13.02 6.53
N ASP A 207 -7.11 -14.37 6.60
CA ASP A 207 -6.84 -15.24 5.46
C ASP A 207 -8.08 -15.47 4.57
N ASN A 208 -9.15 -14.66 4.76
CA ASN A 208 -10.41 -14.71 4.00
C ASN A 208 -11.08 -16.08 3.99
N MET A 209 -11.05 -16.79 5.12
CA MET A 209 -11.77 -18.06 5.30
C MET A 209 -12.98 -17.86 6.21
N GLU A 210 -14.09 -18.51 5.88
CA GLU A 210 -15.28 -18.54 6.71
C GLU A 210 -15.23 -19.73 7.67
N VAL A 211 -15.35 -19.48 8.98
CA VAL A 211 -15.38 -20.54 9.99
C VAL A 211 -16.80 -21.01 10.22
N ASN A 212 -17.04 -22.30 10.02
CA ASN A 212 -18.33 -22.94 10.28
C ASN A 212 -18.17 -24.03 11.34
N SER A 213 -19.13 -24.14 12.26
CA SER A 213 -19.13 -25.23 13.23
C SER A 213 -19.86 -26.47 12.69
N LEU A 214 -19.30 -27.66 12.93
CA LEU A 214 -19.90 -28.96 12.67
C LEU A 214 -20.17 -29.67 13.97
N SER A 215 -21.45 -29.77 14.35
CA SER A 215 -21.87 -30.56 15.50
C SER A 215 -22.33 -31.96 15.06
N HIS A 216 -21.86 -33.01 15.75
CA HIS A 216 -22.25 -34.39 15.45
C HIS A 216 -23.69 -34.71 15.85
N ARG A 217 -24.36 -33.82 16.61
CA ARG A 217 -25.74 -34.00 17.12
C ARG A 217 -26.77 -33.20 16.33
N GLY A 218 -26.90 -33.41 15.02
CA GLY A 218 -28.00 -32.83 14.27
C GLY A 218 -27.88 -33.15 12.79
N ARG A 219 -29.00 -33.49 12.14
CA ARG A 219 -29.07 -33.52 10.69
C ARG A 219 -28.81 -32.09 10.17
N ASP A 220 -27.55 -31.77 9.90
CA ASP A 220 -27.20 -30.51 9.21
C ASP A 220 -27.83 -30.54 7.81
N PRO A 221 -28.75 -29.63 7.48
CA PRO A 221 -29.34 -29.54 6.16
C PRO A 221 -28.28 -29.29 5.06
N ARG A 222 -27.08 -28.84 5.42
CA ARG A 222 -25.95 -28.63 4.51
C ARG A 222 -25.17 -29.90 4.14
N ARG A 223 -25.41 -31.01 4.83
CA ARG A 223 -24.80 -32.32 4.51
C ARG A 223 -25.08 -32.81 3.08
N ARG A 224 -26.12 -32.29 2.43
CA ARG A 224 -26.41 -32.59 1.03
C ARG A 224 -25.42 -31.99 0.03
N ARG A 225 -24.72 -30.92 0.37
CA ARG A 225 -23.73 -30.31 -0.55
C ARG A 225 -22.37 -31.01 -0.47
N LEU A 226 -21.95 -31.44 0.73
CA LEU A 226 -20.66 -32.13 0.91
C LEU A 226 -20.63 -33.53 0.24
N SER A 227 -21.77 -34.24 0.17
CA SER A 227 -21.84 -35.54 -0.47
C SER A 227 -21.70 -35.48 -2.00
N HIS A 228 -21.99 -34.34 -2.65
CA HIS A 228 -21.84 -34.22 -4.08
C HIS A 228 -20.38 -33.86 -4.51
N HIS A 229 -19.57 -33.30 -3.64
CA HIS A 229 -18.17 -32.99 -3.96
C HIS A 229 -17.19 -34.12 -3.62
N LEU A 230 -17.56 -35.05 -2.72
CA LEU A 230 -16.69 -36.15 -2.31
C LEU A 230 -16.88 -37.46 -3.12
N CYS A 231 -17.86 -37.52 -4.01
CA CYS A 231 -18.12 -38.70 -4.85
C CYS A 231 -18.07 -38.38 -6.34
N SER A 232 -16.97 -37.84 -6.82
CA SER A 232 -16.61 -37.90 -8.24
C SER A 232 -15.37 -38.79 -8.37
N PRO A 233 -15.51 -40.07 -8.80
CA PRO A 233 -14.34 -40.89 -9.09
C PRO A 233 -13.77 -40.42 -10.43
N GLU A 234 -12.70 -39.63 -10.41
CA GLU A 234 -11.90 -39.48 -11.61
C GLU A 234 -11.27 -40.82 -11.99
N ARG A 235 -11.71 -41.33 -13.13
CA ARG A 235 -11.11 -42.46 -13.81
C ARG A 235 -9.75 -42.04 -14.33
N TYR A 236 -8.70 -42.60 -13.79
CA TYR A 236 -7.41 -42.71 -14.48
C TYR A 236 -7.56 -43.64 -15.69
N ILE A 237 -7.32 -43.14 -16.86
CA ILE A 237 -6.83 -43.82 -18.03
C ILE A 237 -5.58 -43.09 -18.50
#